data_05b6245c45fac982dc58ae0342b20ba9
#
_entry.id   05b6245c45fac982dc58ae0342b20ba9
#
_cell.length_a   1.000
_cell.length_b   1.000
_cell.length_c   1.000
_cell.angle_alpha   90.00
_cell.angle_beta   90.00
_cell.angle_gamma   90.00
#
_symmetry.space_group_name_H-M   'P 1'
#
loop_
_entity.id
_entity.type
_entity.pdbx_description
1 polymer ?
#
loop_
_entity_poly.entity_id
_entity_poly.type
_entity_poly.pdbx_seq_one_letter_code
_entity_poly.pdbx_strand_id
1 'polypeptide(L)'
;GGVHITGHVDHWTGHALHQVTFSKVRAKQKLIQWVDQLLVAAATGQRAGDAVLIGRDGDASVLPGIDPAVAVERLSELVELARIARRWPLPFYADDSVLDPIVKQEVQFDERDSVSQYVQKVRRSFVPTAWHPYAVGDEPNTQAAFAGRSLFDIRCSELDEFDAFGDQRLFAHLAELICGPVSDVLSGQS
;
A
#
# COMPACT_ATOMS: atom_id res chain seq x y z
N GLY A 1 7.08 -18.06 -17.95
CA GLY A 1 5.68 -18.10 -18.35
C GLY A 1 4.98 -16.86 -17.81
N GLY A 2 4.18 -16.18 -18.63
CA GLY A 2 3.44 -14.99 -18.24
C GLY A 2 2.37 -15.30 -17.19
N VAL A 3 2.03 -14.29 -16.39
CA VAL A 3 0.89 -14.35 -15.47
C VAL A 3 -0.32 -13.71 -16.18
N HIS A 4 -1.44 -14.41 -16.14
CA HIS A 4 -2.70 -13.90 -16.62
C HIS A 4 -3.46 -13.29 -15.44
N ILE A 5 -3.77 -11.98 -15.52
CA ILE A 5 -4.63 -11.30 -14.56
C ILE A 5 -5.99 -11.13 -15.22
N THR A 6 -7.04 -11.59 -14.56
CA THR A 6 -8.43 -11.42 -15.00
C THR A 6 -9.22 -10.77 -13.89
N GLY A 7 -10.13 -9.88 -14.24
CA GLY A 7 -10.95 -9.17 -13.27
C GLY A 7 -11.90 -8.20 -13.94
N HIS A 8 -12.57 -7.42 -13.13
CA HIS A 8 -13.46 -6.35 -13.55
C HIS A 8 -13.04 -5.05 -12.86
N VAL A 9 -12.95 -3.98 -13.61
CA VAL A 9 -12.68 -2.64 -13.08
C VAL A 9 -13.95 -1.81 -13.24
N ASP A 10 -14.52 -1.44 -12.10
CA ASP A 10 -15.67 -0.57 -12.05
C ASP A 10 -15.28 0.91 -12.27
N HIS A 11 -16.25 1.73 -12.60
CA HIS A 11 -16.10 3.19 -12.68
C HIS A 11 -15.14 3.71 -13.76
N TRP A 12 -14.79 2.85 -14.74
CA TRP A 12 -14.01 3.23 -15.91
C TRP A 12 -14.89 3.91 -16.97
N THR A 13 -14.53 5.14 -17.38
CA THR A 13 -15.28 5.95 -18.34
C THR A 13 -14.72 5.90 -19.78
N GLY A 14 -13.78 4.99 -20.04
CA GLY A 14 -13.06 4.88 -21.30
C GLY A 14 -11.71 5.59 -21.33
N HIS A 15 -11.43 6.51 -20.40
CA HIS A 15 -10.17 7.22 -20.29
C HIS A 15 -9.77 7.57 -18.85
N ALA A 16 -10.69 7.61 -17.91
CA ALA A 16 -10.46 7.97 -16.52
C ALA A 16 -11.30 7.10 -15.58
N LEU A 17 -10.87 7.00 -14.31
CA LEU A 17 -11.59 6.33 -13.23
C LEU A 17 -12.26 7.38 -12.34
N HIS A 18 -13.57 7.27 -12.13
CA HIS A 18 -14.31 8.17 -11.24
C HIS A 18 -15.12 7.36 -10.24
N GLN A 19 -14.79 7.48 -8.97
CA GLN A 19 -15.49 6.77 -7.90
C GLN A 19 -15.99 7.74 -6.83
N VAL A 20 -17.20 7.51 -6.36
CA VAL A 20 -17.78 8.19 -5.20
C VAL A 20 -18.03 7.14 -4.11
N THR A 21 -17.61 7.45 -2.88
CA THR A 21 -17.84 6.58 -1.74
C THR A 21 -18.60 7.32 -0.63
N PHE A 22 -19.50 6.60 0.07
CA PHE A 22 -20.21 7.13 1.25
C PHE A 22 -19.37 7.09 2.53
N SER A 23 -18.11 6.68 2.45
CA SER A 23 -17.14 6.70 3.54
C SER A 23 -16.09 7.78 3.34
N LYS A 24 -15.28 8.04 4.37
CA LYS A 24 -14.04 8.83 4.20
C LYS A 24 -13.09 8.11 3.27
N VAL A 25 -12.40 8.88 2.43
CA VAL A 25 -11.32 8.34 1.58
C VAL A 25 -10.14 7.95 2.47
N ARG A 26 -9.82 6.66 2.47
CA ARG A 26 -8.71 6.08 3.26
C ARG A 26 -7.67 5.44 2.36
N ALA A 27 -6.51 5.14 2.92
CA ALA A 27 -5.40 4.48 2.23
C ALA A 27 -5.83 3.26 1.39
N LYS A 28 -6.65 2.39 1.96
CA LYS A 28 -7.16 1.20 1.27
C LYS A 28 -7.89 1.53 -0.03
N GLN A 29 -8.76 2.53 -0.02
CA GLN A 29 -9.51 2.93 -1.22
C GLN A 29 -8.58 3.55 -2.28
N LYS A 30 -7.61 4.36 -1.86
CA LYS A 30 -6.61 4.94 -2.77
C LYS A 30 -5.76 3.86 -3.44
N LEU A 31 -5.32 2.86 -2.67
CA LEU A 31 -4.55 1.73 -3.20
C LEU A 31 -5.37 0.88 -4.18
N ILE A 32 -6.64 0.59 -3.87
CA ILE A 32 -7.53 -0.14 -4.78
C ILE A 32 -7.66 0.64 -6.09
N GLN A 33 -7.96 1.93 -6.02
CA GLN A 33 -8.12 2.77 -7.20
C GLN A 33 -6.83 2.86 -8.03
N TRP A 34 -5.66 2.93 -7.37
CA TRP A 34 -4.38 2.88 -8.05
C TRP A 34 -4.16 1.56 -8.79
N VAL A 35 -4.46 0.41 -8.16
CA VAL A 35 -4.36 -0.90 -8.81
C VAL A 35 -5.32 -0.99 -10.00
N ASP A 36 -6.55 -0.50 -9.88
CA ASP A 36 -7.51 -0.45 -10.99
C ASP A 36 -6.96 0.38 -12.16
N GLN A 37 -6.32 1.50 -11.87
CA GLN A 37 -5.68 2.36 -12.88
C GLN A 37 -4.51 1.65 -13.59
N LEU A 38 -3.69 0.91 -12.83
CA LEU A 38 -2.62 0.06 -13.40
C LEU A 38 -3.20 -1.01 -14.33
N LEU A 39 -4.26 -1.70 -13.89
CA LEU A 39 -4.92 -2.75 -14.68
C LEU A 39 -5.47 -2.21 -15.99
N VAL A 40 -6.13 -1.06 -15.96
CA VAL A 40 -6.67 -0.41 -17.16
C VAL A 40 -5.55 -0.01 -18.12
N ALA A 41 -4.49 0.65 -17.64
CA ALA A 41 -3.38 1.06 -18.48
C ALA A 41 -2.69 -0.15 -19.14
N ALA A 42 -2.42 -1.20 -18.36
CA ALA A 42 -1.78 -2.42 -18.86
C ALA A 42 -2.67 -3.17 -19.87
N ALA A 43 -3.98 -3.28 -19.60
CA ALA A 43 -4.91 -4.02 -20.45
C ALA A 43 -5.21 -3.30 -21.77
N THR A 44 -5.30 -1.97 -21.75
CA THR A 44 -5.61 -1.18 -22.97
C THR A 44 -4.36 -0.86 -23.80
N GLY A 45 -3.16 -0.95 -23.21
CA GLY A 45 -1.93 -0.48 -23.84
C GLY A 45 -1.90 1.04 -24.05
N GLN A 46 -2.80 1.79 -23.39
CA GLN A 46 -2.91 3.24 -23.47
C GLN A 46 -2.68 3.86 -22.10
N ARG A 47 -2.24 5.12 -22.07
CA ARG A 47 -2.16 5.88 -20.82
C ARG A 47 -3.55 5.95 -20.19
N ALA A 48 -3.69 5.41 -18.97
CA ALA A 48 -4.88 5.68 -18.18
C ALA A 48 -4.89 7.16 -17.77
N GLY A 49 -6.04 7.80 -17.88
CA GLY A 49 -6.23 9.16 -17.35
C GLY A 49 -6.27 9.19 -15.83
N ASP A 50 -6.57 10.37 -15.29
CA ASP A 50 -6.62 10.57 -13.85
C ASP A 50 -7.68 9.67 -13.19
N ALA A 51 -7.36 9.22 -11.97
CA ALA A 51 -8.32 8.50 -11.15
C ALA A 51 -8.77 9.41 -9.99
N VAL A 52 -10.08 9.70 -9.94
CA VAL A 52 -10.70 10.61 -8.97
C VAL A 52 -11.56 9.80 -8.00
N LEU A 53 -11.29 9.95 -6.72
CA LEU A 53 -12.05 9.33 -5.64
C LEU A 53 -12.61 10.42 -4.73
N ILE A 54 -13.93 10.50 -4.62
CA ILE A 54 -14.65 11.50 -3.81
C ILE A 54 -15.26 10.80 -2.59
N GLY A 55 -14.92 11.29 -1.40
CA GLY A 55 -15.43 10.80 -0.13
C GLY A 55 -16.70 11.51 0.33
N ARG A 56 -17.30 10.97 1.41
CA ARG A 56 -18.51 11.46 2.04
C ARG A 56 -18.43 12.94 2.42
N ASP A 57 -17.28 13.38 2.90
CA ASP A 57 -17.08 14.73 3.43
C ASP A 57 -16.69 15.75 2.32
N GLY A 58 -16.77 15.32 1.05
CA GLY A 58 -16.35 16.11 -0.11
C GLY A 58 -14.84 16.07 -0.38
N ASP A 59 -14.09 15.34 0.44
CA ASP A 59 -12.66 15.14 0.22
C ASP A 59 -12.43 14.40 -1.09
N ALA A 60 -11.63 14.96 -1.98
CA ALA A 60 -11.25 14.35 -3.23
C ALA A 60 -9.77 13.92 -3.19
N SER A 61 -9.51 12.73 -3.67
CA SER A 61 -8.16 12.24 -3.96
C SER A 61 -8.03 12.05 -5.46
N VAL A 62 -6.99 12.63 -6.04
CA VAL A 62 -6.70 12.51 -7.48
C VAL A 62 -5.37 11.78 -7.64
N LEU A 63 -5.38 10.70 -8.40
CA LEU A 63 -4.18 10.00 -8.84
C LEU A 63 -3.96 10.32 -10.32
N PRO A 64 -2.83 10.90 -10.72
CA PRO A 64 -2.58 11.25 -12.11
C PRO A 64 -2.47 10.03 -13.00
N GLY A 65 -2.67 10.25 -14.27
CA GLY A 65 -2.65 9.20 -15.29
C GLY A 65 -1.33 8.44 -15.34
N ILE A 66 -1.42 7.13 -15.60
CA ILE A 66 -0.30 6.19 -15.59
C ILE A 66 -0.02 5.67 -17.00
N ASP A 67 1.28 5.63 -17.37
CA ASP A 67 1.71 5.06 -18.64
C ASP A 67 1.67 3.51 -18.61
N PRO A 68 1.32 2.85 -19.74
CA PRO A 68 1.20 1.39 -19.78
C PRO A 68 2.48 0.64 -19.40
N ALA A 69 3.64 1.14 -19.77
CA ALA A 69 4.92 0.52 -19.42
C ALA A 69 5.14 0.51 -17.91
N VAL A 70 4.90 1.64 -17.25
CA VAL A 70 4.98 1.77 -15.79
C VAL A 70 3.93 0.86 -15.14
N ALA A 71 2.72 0.81 -15.69
CA ALA A 71 1.66 -0.03 -15.16
C ALA A 71 2.03 -1.52 -15.18
N VAL A 72 2.59 -2.01 -16.28
CA VAL A 72 3.04 -3.41 -16.41
C VAL A 72 4.17 -3.72 -15.43
N GLU A 73 5.14 -2.82 -15.25
CA GLU A 73 6.23 -2.98 -14.29
C GLU A 73 5.67 -3.11 -12.87
N ARG A 74 4.83 -2.17 -12.43
CA ARG A 74 4.23 -2.17 -11.09
C ARG A 74 3.32 -3.37 -10.84
N LEU A 75 2.52 -3.77 -11.82
CA LEU A 75 1.71 -4.98 -11.71
C LEU A 75 2.58 -6.24 -11.58
N SER A 76 3.72 -6.29 -12.26
CA SER A 76 4.65 -7.42 -12.15
C SER A 76 5.21 -7.53 -10.73
N GLU A 77 5.62 -6.42 -10.12
CA GLU A 77 6.06 -6.36 -8.73
C GLU A 77 4.96 -6.82 -7.75
N LEU A 78 3.74 -6.31 -7.92
CA LEU A 78 2.59 -6.69 -7.07
C LEU A 78 2.22 -8.17 -7.23
N VAL A 79 2.35 -8.74 -8.42
CA VAL A 79 2.11 -10.17 -8.67
C VAL A 79 3.16 -11.04 -7.97
N GLU A 80 4.44 -10.67 -8.02
CA GLU A 80 5.48 -11.40 -7.30
C GLU A 80 5.24 -11.31 -5.79
N LEU A 81 4.90 -10.12 -5.28
CA LEU A 81 4.54 -9.95 -3.88
C LEU A 81 3.34 -10.83 -3.48
N ALA A 82 2.30 -10.90 -4.33
CA ALA A 82 1.15 -11.77 -4.11
C ALA A 82 1.52 -13.27 -4.11
N ARG A 83 2.50 -13.69 -4.92
CA ARG A 83 3.03 -15.06 -4.90
C ARG A 83 3.74 -15.39 -3.58
N ILE A 84 4.53 -14.44 -3.06
CA ILE A 84 5.19 -14.58 -1.76
C ILE A 84 4.13 -14.63 -0.66
N ALA A 85 3.15 -13.72 -0.67
CA ALA A 85 2.06 -13.63 0.30
C ALA A 85 1.21 -14.92 0.39
N ARG A 86 1.16 -15.71 -0.68
CA ARG A 86 0.46 -17.02 -0.66
C ARG A 86 1.23 -18.11 0.09
N ARG A 87 2.53 -17.93 0.31
CA ARG A 87 3.40 -18.88 1.02
C ARG A 87 3.71 -18.43 2.44
N TRP A 88 3.84 -17.12 2.63
CA TRP A 88 4.23 -16.49 3.88
C TRP A 88 3.30 -15.36 4.23
N PRO A 89 2.82 -15.26 5.48
CA PRO A 89 2.07 -14.09 5.94
C PRO A 89 2.98 -12.86 5.91
N LEU A 90 2.69 -11.91 5.03
CA LEU A 90 3.47 -10.67 4.96
C LEU A 90 3.00 -9.69 6.04
N PRO A 91 3.93 -9.08 6.80
CA PRO A 91 3.62 -8.13 7.87
C PRO A 91 3.27 -6.76 7.27
N PHE A 92 2.15 -6.66 6.55
CA PHE A 92 1.71 -5.42 5.92
C PHE A 92 0.24 -5.13 6.21
N TYR A 93 -0.05 -3.86 6.51
CA TYR A 93 -1.40 -3.36 6.70
C TYR A 93 -1.51 -1.97 6.07
N ALA A 94 -2.52 -1.76 5.21
CA ALA A 94 -2.77 -0.48 4.57
C ALA A 94 -3.53 0.45 5.52
N ASP A 95 -2.80 1.37 6.12
CA ASP A 95 -3.33 2.44 7.00
C ASP A 95 -3.03 3.81 6.39
N ASP A 96 -3.81 4.82 6.77
CA ASP A 96 -3.64 6.20 6.27
C ASP A 96 -2.27 6.78 6.63
N SER A 97 -1.70 6.38 7.76
CA SER A 97 -0.36 6.80 8.19
C SER A 97 0.75 6.27 7.27
N VAL A 98 0.53 5.14 6.58
CA VAL A 98 1.51 4.57 5.65
C VAL A 98 1.56 5.34 4.33
N LEU A 99 0.47 6.02 3.96
CA LEU A 99 0.40 6.92 2.80
C LEU A 99 0.78 8.37 3.12
N ASP A 100 1.09 8.68 4.38
CA ASP A 100 1.46 10.03 4.78
C ASP A 100 2.87 10.38 4.24
N PRO A 101 3.02 11.38 3.36
CA PRO A 101 4.31 11.75 2.77
C PRO A 101 5.35 12.20 3.80
N ILE A 102 4.92 12.75 4.94
CA ILE A 102 5.81 13.15 6.02
C ILE A 102 6.51 11.91 6.60
N VAL A 103 5.77 10.83 6.74
CA VAL A 103 6.29 9.55 7.21
C VAL A 103 7.34 8.99 6.27
N LYS A 104 7.14 9.13 4.96
CA LYS A 104 8.10 8.68 3.95
C LYS A 104 9.42 9.46 4.02
N GLN A 105 9.40 10.77 4.23
CA GLN A 105 10.62 11.58 4.38
C GLN A 105 11.41 11.18 5.64
N GLU A 106 10.75 10.89 6.74
CA GLU A 106 11.38 10.46 7.98
C GLU A 106 12.03 9.07 7.86
N VAL A 107 11.49 8.17 7.03
CA VAL A 107 12.05 6.83 6.79
C VAL A 107 13.33 6.87 5.95
N GLN A 108 13.49 7.85 5.07
CA GLN A 108 14.67 7.94 4.19
C GLN A 108 15.89 8.60 4.84
N PHE A 109 15.74 9.38 5.92
CA PHE A 109 16.79 10.30 6.37
C PHE A 109 17.65 9.83 7.54
N ASP A 110 17.28 8.82 8.32
CA ASP A 110 18.16 8.32 9.39
C ASP A 110 17.89 6.84 9.71
N GLU A 111 18.86 5.99 9.44
CA GLU A 111 18.75 4.52 9.53
C GLU A 111 18.43 4.00 10.95
N ARG A 112 18.53 4.80 12.00
CA ARG A 112 18.32 4.36 13.38
C ARG A 112 17.14 5.02 14.10
N ASP A 113 16.91 6.31 13.92
CA ASP A 113 15.90 7.05 14.70
C ASP A 113 14.59 7.29 13.96
N SER A 114 14.62 7.48 12.65
CA SER A 114 13.42 7.75 11.84
C SER A 114 12.50 6.53 11.73
N VAL A 115 13.06 5.34 11.61
CA VAL A 115 12.29 4.09 11.63
C VAL A 115 11.54 3.94 12.94
N SER A 116 12.08 4.41 14.07
CA SER A 116 11.42 4.35 15.36
C SER A 116 10.22 5.29 15.44
N GLN A 117 10.30 6.50 14.87
CA GLN A 117 9.20 7.47 14.84
C GLN A 117 8.07 7.04 13.90
N TYR A 118 8.40 6.55 12.70
CA TYR A 118 7.46 5.96 11.78
C TYR A 118 6.73 4.77 12.40
N VAL A 119 7.48 3.81 12.93
CA VAL A 119 6.93 2.65 13.62
C VAL A 119 6.08 3.09 14.82
N GLN A 120 6.48 4.12 15.57
CA GLN A 120 5.68 4.66 16.67
C GLN A 120 4.38 5.32 16.17
N LYS A 121 4.43 6.09 15.07
CA LYS A 121 3.25 6.71 14.47
C LYS A 121 2.26 5.65 13.96
N VAL A 122 2.76 4.66 13.22
CA VAL A 122 1.97 3.53 12.76
C VAL A 122 1.48 2.69 13.94
N ARG A 123 2.33 2.41 14.94
CA ARG A 123 1.91 1.71 16.18
C ARG A 123 0.79 2.43 16.92
N ARG A 124 0.74 3.77 16.90
CA ARG A 124 -0.36 4.52 17.54
C ARG A 124 -1.70 4.28 16.85
N SER A 125 -1.74 4.09 15.53
CA SER A 125 -2.96 3.70 14.82
C SER A 125 -3.37 2.25 15.11
N PHE A 126 -2.44 1.44 15.63
CA PHE A 126 -2.66 0.04 16.03
C PHE A 126 -2.92 -0.15 17.53
N VAL A 127 -2.88 0.92 18.33
CA VAL A 127 -3.17 0.84 19.77
C VAL A 127 -4.69 0.77 19.97
N PRO A 128 -5.18 -0.12 20.86
CA PRO A 128 -6.59 -0.18 21.21
C PRO A 128 -7.08 1.17 21.72
N THR A 129 -8.25 1.60 21.24
CA THR A 129 -8.95 2.77 21.74
C THR A 129 -10.32 2.36 22.25
N ALA A 130 -11.01 3.25 22.97
CA ALA A 130 -12.38 2.99 23.43
C ALA A 130 -13.35 2.65 22.27
N TRP A 131 -13.05 3.13 21.06
CA TRP A 131 -13.84 2.91 19.84
C TRP A 131 -13.34 1.75 18.97
N HIS A 132 -12.08 1.37 19.14
CA HIS A 132 -11.45 0.23 18.48
C HIS A 132 -10.70 -0.57 19.55
N PRO A 133 -11.41 -1.47 20.26
CA PRO A 133 -10.86 -2.19 21.40
C PRO A 133 -9.77 -3.21 21.04
N TYR A 134 -9.61 -3.51 19.77
CA TYR A 134 -8.58 -4.42 19.28
C TYR A 134 -7.59 -3.67 18.40
N ALA A 135 -6.32 -3.68 18.79
CA ALA A 135 -5.25 -3.30 17.89
C ALA A 135 -5.14 -4.36 16.79
N VAL A 136 -4.75 -3.95 15.56
CA VAL A 136 -4.55 -4.91 14.45
C VAL A 136 -3.55 -6.00 14.83
N GLY A 137 -2.50 -5.65 15.60
CA GLY A 137 -1.52 -6.61 16.11
C GLY A 137 -2.08 -7.61 17.13
N ASP A 138 -3.19 -7.27 17.80
CA ASP A 138 -3.82 -8.12 18.82
C ASP A 138 -4.95 -8.99 18.25
N GLU A 139 -5.27 -8.84 16.97
CA GLU A 139 -6.24 -9.70 16.31
C GLU A 139 -5.76 -11.16 16.33
N PRO A 140 -6.64 -12.14 16.67
CA PRO A 140 -6.26 -13.54 16.78
C PRO A 140 -5.58 -14.10 15.53
N ASN A 141 -6.01 -13.67 14.35
CA ASN A 141 -5.43 -14.09 13.08
C ASN A 141 -4.00 -13.54 12.91
N THR A 142 -3.75 -12.29 13.28
CA THR A 142 -2.41 -11.67 13.26
C THR A 142 -1.50 -12.36 14.25
N GLN A 143 -1.97 -12.59 15.47
CA GLN A 143 -1.22 -13.32 16.51
C GLN A 143 -0.86 -14.74 16.06
N ALA A 144 -1.80 -15.45 15.45
CA ALA A 144 -1.55 -16.79 14.91
C ALA A 144 -0.55 -16.76 13.74
N ALA A 145 -0.68 -15.81 12.83
CA ALA A 145 0.18 -15.70 11.65
C ALA A 145 1.64 -15.40 12.00
N PHE A 146 1.87 -14.60 13.04
CA PHE A 146 3.22 -14.14 13.43
C PHE A 146 3.72 -14.76 14.76
N ALA A 147 3.06 -15.81 15.25
CA ALA A 147 3.43 -16.50 16.49
C ALA A 147 3.64 -15.56 17.69
N GLY A 148 2.81 -14.55 17.82
CA GLY A 148 2.89 -13.53 18.87
C GLY A 148 4.02 -12.50 18.70
N ARG A 149 4.78 -12.55 17.61
CA ARG A 149 5.78 -11.52 17.30
C ARG A 149 5.11 -10.24 16.78
N SER A 150 5.69 -9.10 17.09
CA SER A 150 5.29 -7.85 16.46
C SER A 150 5.62 -7.87 14.96
N LEU A 151 4.64 -7.57 14.13
CA LEU A 151 4.84 -7.47 12.67
C LEU A 151 5.87 -6.39 12.28
N PHE A 152 6.12 -5.42 13.18
CA PHE A 152 7.13 -4.37 12.96
C PHE A 152 8.57 -4.83 13.25
N ASP A 153 8.76 -5.98 13.87
CA ASP A 153 10.09 -6.46 14.29
C ASP A 153 10.66 -7.52 13.34
N ILE A 154 9.89 -7.93 12.32
CA ILE A 154 10.34 -8.88 11.31
C ILE A 154 11.31 -8.19 10.34
N ARG A 155 12.44 -8.87 10.04
CA ARG A 155 13.49 -8.38 9.15
C ARG A 155 13.38 -8.98 7.76
N CYS A 156 13.85 -8.25 6.75
CA CYS A 156 13.93 -8.76 5.39
C CYS A 156 14.81 -10.02 5.31
N SER A 157 15.93 -10.05 6.04
CA SER A 157 16.84 -11.20 6.10
C SER A 157 16.25 -12.49 6.70
N GLU A 158 15.03 -12.42 7.24
CA GLU A 158 14.33 -13.61 7.75
C GLU A 158 13.54 -14.37 6.67
N LEU A 159 13.43 -13.81 5.48
CA LEU A 159 12.76 -14.42 4.33
C LEU A 159 13.67 -14.38 3.11
N ASP A 160 13.95 -15.53 2.52
CA ASP A 160 14.88 -15.68 1.38
C ASP A 160 14.54 -14.72 0.23
N GLU A 161 13.25 -14.46 -0.01
CA GLU A 161 12.78 -13.58 -1.07
C GLU A 161 13.16 -12.10 -0.84
N PHE A 162 13.48 -11.72 0.39
CA PHE A 162 13.83 -10.36 0.77
C PHE A 162 15.24 -10.23 1.37
N ASP A 163 16.03 -11.31 1.38
CA ASP A 163 17.37 -11.35 2.00
C ASP A 163 18.32 -10.26 1.45
N ALA A 164 18.18 -9.91 0.18
CA ALA A 164 18.95 -8.84 -0.47
C ALA A 164 18.81 -7.46 0.22
N PHE A 165 17.75 -7.26 1.00
CA PHE A 165 17.49 -6.01 1.75
C PHE A 165 18.01 -6.07 3.19
N GLY A 166 18.63 -7.18 3.59
CA GLY A 166 19.36 -7.35 4.86
C GLY A 166 18.50 -7.06 6.09
N ASP A 167 19.05 -6.25 6.99
CA ASP A 167 18.44 -5.95 8.29
C ASP A 167 17.28 -4.93 8.25
N GLN A 168 16.83 -4.51 7.08
CA GLN A 168 15.66 -3.65 6.98
C GLN A 168 14.42 -4.31 7.62
N ARG A 169 13.54 -3.49 8.16
CA ARG A 169 12.24 -3.97 8.66
C ARG A 169 11.34 -4.31 7.49
N LEU A 170 10.89 -5.55 7.44
CA LEU A 170 10.07 -6.03 6.32
C LEU A 170 8.78 -5.21 6.14
N PHE A 171 8.13 -4.80 7.25
CA PHE A 171 6.97 -3.91 7.18
C PHE A 171 7.27 -2.59 6.46
N ALA A 172 8.41 -1.95 6.78
CA ALA A 172 8.80 -0.68 6.16
C ALA A 172 9.12 -0.85 4.67
N HIS A 173 9.80 -1.94 4.31
CA HIS A 173 10.10 -2.28 2.92
C HIS A 173 8.81 -2.52 2.11
N LEU A 174 7.87 -3.28 2.65
CA LEU A 174 6.57 -3.52 2.01
C LEU A 174 5.74 -2.24 1.88
N ALA A 175 5.77 -1.38 2.89
CA ALA A 175 5.09 -0.08 2.85
C ALA A 175 5.66 0.81 1.73
N GLU A 176 6.97 0.85 1.57
CA GLU A 176 7.63 1.57 0.46
C GLU A 176 7.26 0.99 -0.90
N LEU A 177 7.31 -0.32 -1.04
CA LEU A 177 7.00 -1.01 -2.30
C LEU A 177 5.54 -0.80 -2.74
N ILE A 178 4.60 -0.90 -1.80
CA ILE A 178 3.15 -0.88 -2.09
C ILE A 178 2.60 0.55 -2.09
N CYS A 179 2.98 1.35 -1.10
CA CYS A 179 2.40 2.69 -0.89
C CYS A 179 3.29 3.81 -1.44
N GLY A 180 4.58 3.58 -1.61
CA GLY A 180 5.54 4.57 -2.10
C GLY A 180 5.08 5.25 -3.39
N PRO A 181 4.71 4.52 -4.45
CA PRO A 181 4.26 5.12 -5.70
C PRO A 181 3.03 6.02 -5.56
N VAL A 182 2.07 5.63 -4.70
CA VAL A 182 0.86 6.43 -4.42
C VAL A 182 1.18 7.65 -3.57
N SER A 183 2.05 7.49 -2.58
CA SER A 183 2.49 8.58 -1.71
C SER A 183 3.25 9.67 -2.47
N ASP A 184 4.14 9.30 -3.39
CA ASP A 184 4.91 10.23 -4.22
C ASP A 184 4.01 11.11 -5.06
N VAL A 185 3.01 10.51 -5.66
CA VAL A 185 2.02 11.19 -6.49
C VAL A 185 1.20 12.19 -5.66
N LEU A 186 0.74 11.78 -4.48
CA LEU A 186 -0.06 12.64 -3.61
C LEU A 186 0.76 13.81 -3.03
N SER A 187 2.07 13.62 -2.82
CA SER A 187 2.99 14.65 -2.32
C SER A 187 3.32 15.72 -3.36
N GLY A 188 3.39 15.34 -4.62
CA GLY A 188 3.67 16.27 -5.73
C GLY A 188 2.52 17.21 -6.08
N GLN A 189 1.35 17.06 -5.44
CA GLN A 189 0.16 17.88 -5.65
C GLN A 189 -0.01 19.00 -4.61
N SER A 190 0.94 19.17 -3.68
CA SER A 190 0.88 20.13 -2.57
C SER A 190 1.50 21.49 -2.92
#